data_3a7b2c27a422f8a0f7d8a3daef419e91
#
_entry.id   3a7b2c27a422f8a0f7d8a3daef419e91
#
_cell.length_a   1.000
_cell.length_b   1.000
_cell.length_c   1.000
_cell.angle_alpha   90.00
_cell.angle_beta   90.00
_cell.angle_gamma   90.00
#
_symmetry.space_group_name_H-M   'P 1'
#
loop_
_entity.id
_entity.type
_entity.pdbx_description
1 polymer ?
#
loop_
_entity_poly.entity_id
_entity_poly.type
_entity_poly.pdbx_seq_one_letter_code
_entity_poly.pdbx_strand_id
1 'polypeptide(L)'
;MAMALGCPRTDVAPAGYWWRLGLGKYGLATAPALATAVMAWAWLPALLPLAIVVFYAVEARMVFAFPLALHGHAAPLRQSHRLLRATAGSAWATWQVMRIAAVMLFGGIGGGGARRSWCSGCLAVVEWYRDARLRAGT
;
A
#
# COMPACT_ATOMS: atom_id res chain seq x y z
N MET A 1 -15.90 30.72 -16.88
CA MET A 1 -16.63 29.56 -16.36
C MET A 1 -15.65 28.78 -15.47
N ALA A 2 -15.53 29.15 -14.18
CA ALA A 2 -14.60 28.57 -13.23
C ALA A 2 -15.25 27.30 -12.66
N MET A 3 -14.75 26.12 -13.06
CA MET A 3 -15.07 24.88 -12.37
C MET A 3 -14.50 24.99 -10.95
N ALA A 4 -15.38 25.22 -9.98
CA ALA A 4 -15.07 25.03 -8.58
C ALA A 4 -14.72 23.56 -8.38
N LEU A 5 -13.43 23.25 -8.35
CA LEU A 5 -12.93 22.01 -7.81
C LEU A 5 -13.32 22.02 -6.32
N GLY A 6 -14.49 21.44 -6.04
CA GLY A 6 -14.92 21.18 -4.68
C GLY A 6 -13.88 20.27 -4.05
N CYS A 7 -12.94 20.85 -3.34
CA CYS A 7 -12.15 20.07 -2.36
C CYS A 7 -13.16 19.37 -1.46
N PRO A 8 -13.20 18.04 -1.44
CA PRO A 8 -14.03 17.35 -0.46
C PRO A 8 -13.60 17.86 0.91
N ARG A 9 -14.58 18.33 1.69
CA ARG A 9 -14.38 18.69 3.09
C ARG A 9 -13.75 17.47 3.76
N THR A 10 -12.45 17.48 3.89
CA THR A 10 -11.74 16.51 4.70
C THR A 10 -12.01 16.89 6.15
N ASP A 11 -13.10 16.40 6.71
CA ASP A 11 -13.16 16.23 8.16
C ASP A 11 -11.99 15.31 8.48
N VAL A 12 -10.89 15.92 8.90
CA VAL A 12 -9.63 15.20 9.17
C VAL A 12 -9.96 14.19 10.26
N ALA A 13 -9.99 12.93 9.89
CA ALA A 13 -10.28 11.86 10.83
C ALA A 13 -9.32 11.98 12.04
N PRO A 14 -9.80 11.75 13.26
CA PRO A 14 -9.00 11.94 14.47
C PRO A 14 -7.71 11.12 14.40
N ALA A 15 -6.62 11.62 14.97
CA ALA A 15 -5.30 10.97 14.92
C ALA A 15 -5.33 9.49 15.30
N GLY A 16 -6.19 9.11 16.25
CA GLY A 16 -6.42 7.72 16.65
C GLY A 16 -6.97 6.81 15.53
N TYR A 17 -7.68 7.35 14.56
CA TYR A 17 -8.16 6.57 13.40
C TYR A 17 -7.00 6.14 12.49
N TRP A 18 -6.09 7.08 12.19
CA TRP A 18 -4.93 6.80 11.32
C TRP A 18 -3.98 5.78 11.93
N TRP A 19 -3.76 5.86 13.23
CA TRP A 19 -2.97 4.88 13.97
C TRP A 19 -3.60 3.48 13.91
N ARG A 20 -4.91 3.37 14.15
CA ARG A 20 -5.64 2.10 14.07
C ARG A 20 -5.62 1.50 12.66
N LEU A 21 -5.80 2.33 11.65
CA LEU A 21 -5.72 1.91 10.25
C LEU A 21 -4.32 1.40 9.89
N GLY A 22 -3.28 2.14 10.30
CA GLY A 22 -1.90 1.74 10.10
C GLY A 22 -1.56 0.43 10.82
N LEU A 23 -1.92 0.32 12.09
CA LEU A 23 -1.70 -0.88 12.89
C LEU A 23 -2.43 -2.10 12.29
N GLY A 24 -3.68 -1.93 11.87
CA GLY A 24 -4.44 -2.98 11.21
C GLY A 24 -3.82 -3.41 9.88
N LYS A 25 -3.44 -2.45 9.04
CA LYS A 25 -2.79 -2.72 7.75
C LYS A 25 -1.48 -3.47 7.92
N TYR A 26 -0.57 -2.92 8.72
CA TYR A 26 0.77 -3.51 8.89
C TYR A 26 0.74 -4.77 9.75
N GLY A 27 -0.14 -4.85 10.75
CA GLY A 27 -0.33 -6.08 11.53
C GLY A 27 -0.79 -7.26 10.67
N LEU A 28 -1.76 -7.01 9.76
CA LEU A 28 -2.22 -8.03 8.81
C LEU A 28 -1.14 -8.44 7.79
N ALA A 29 -0.22 -7.56 7.44
CA ALA A 29 0.88 -7.89 6.54
C ALA A 29 2.05 -8.59 7.24
N THR A 30 2.39 -8.16 8.46
CA THR A 30 3.53 -8.70 9.21
C THR A 30 3.24 -10.06 9.82
N ALA A 31 2.02 -10.34 10.27
CA ALA A 31 1.69 -11.62 10.90
C ALA A 31 1.96 -12.83 10.00
N PRO A 32 1.44 -12.92 8.75
CA PRO A 32 1.74 -14.05 7.88
C PRO A 32 3.20 -14.07 7.40
N ALA A 33 3.83 -12.91 7.23
CA ALA A 33 5.25 -12.83 6.88
C ALA A 33 6.12 -13.39 7.99
N LEU A 34 5.84 -13.02 9.24
CA LEU A 34 6.56 -13.55 10.41
C LEU A 34 6.35 -15.05 10.56
N ALA A 35 5.12 -15.53 10.42
CA ALA A 35 4.83 -16.96 10.44
C ALA A 35 5.64 -17.72 9.36
N THR A 36 5.68 -17.18 8.13
CA THR A 36 6.48 -17.73 7.04
C THR A 36 7.98 -17.71 7.36
N ALA A 37 8.48 -16.61 7.96
CA ALA A 37 9.89 -16.51 8.33
C ALA A 37 10.28 -17.55 9.43
N VAL A 38 9.44 -17.73 10.44
CA VAL A 38 9.66 -18.73 11.50
C VAL A 38 9.65 -20.14 10.92
N MET A 39 8.69 -20.46 10.07
CA MET A 39 8.63 -21.77 9.40
C MET A 39 9.84 -22.01 8.50
N ALA A 40 10.21 -21.01 7.70
CA ALA A 40 11.39 -21.10 6.84
C ALA A 40 12.68 -21.29 7.65
N TRP A 41 12.83 -20.55 8.74
CA TRP A 41 13.98 -20.70 9.63
C TRP A 41 14.08 -22.11 10.22
N ALA A 42 12.95 -22.69 10.64
CA ALA A 42 12.91 -24.02 11.27
C ALA A 42 13.16 -25.16 10.29
N TRP A 43 12.73 -25.04 9.02
CA TRP A 43 12.75 -26.14 8.06
C TRP A 43 13.79 -25.97 6.95
N LEU A 44 13.85 -24.78 6.35
CA LEU A 44 14.75 -24.49 5.23
C LEU A 44 15.07 -22.99 5.17
N PRO A 45 16.18 -22.53 5.77
CA PRO A 45 16.55 -21.10 5.81
C PRO A 45 16.64 -20.42 4.45
N ALA A 46 16.89 -21.17 3.38
CA ALA A 46 16.88 -20.65 2.00
C ALA A 46 15.52 -20.07 1.58
N LEU A 47 14.43 -20.39 2.27
CA LEU A 47 13.08 -19.86 2.01
C LEU A 47 12.79 -18.53 2.76
N LEU A 48 13.71 -18.01 3.55
CA LEU A 48 13.52 -16.72 4.24
C LEU A 48 13.10 -15.56 3.30
N PRO A 49 13.64 -15.44 2.07
CA PRO A 49 13.17 -14.39 1.14
C PRO A 49 11.67 -14.49 0.81
N LEU A 50 11.04 -15.66 0.94
CA LEU A 50 9.62 -15.85 0.73
C LEU A 50 8.77 -15.04 1.72
N ALA A 51 9.26 -14.83 2.95
CA ALA A 51 8.57 -14.00 3.94
C ALA A 51 8.41 -12.54 3.44
N ILE A 52 9.39 -12.01 2.72
CA ILE A 52 9.34 -10.67 2.11
C ILE A 52 8.25 -10.65 1.03
N VAL A 53 8.20 -11.68 0.19
CA VAL A 53 7.18 -11.79 -0.87
C VAL A 53 5.78 -11.87 -0.26
N VAL A 54 5.61 -12.67 0.81
CA VAL A 54 4.34 -12.80 1.54
C VAL A 54 3.92 -11.45 2.13
N PHE A 55 4.86 -10.73 2.77
CA PHE A 55 4.58 -9.39 3.29
C PHE A 55 4.02 -8.46 2.20
N TYR A 56 4.73 -8.33 1.08
CA TYR A 56 4.31 -7.45 -0.01
C TYR A 56 3.07 -7.94 -0.74
N ALA A 57 2.82 -9.24 -0.80
CA ALA A 57 1.58 -9.79 -1.35
C ALA A 57 0.35 -9.41 -0.52
N VAL A 58 0.48 -9.37 0.80
CA VAL A 58 -0.59 -8.91 1.69
C VAL A 58 -0.69 -7.38 1.65
N GLU A 59 0.42 -6.66 1.68
CA GLU A 59 0.43 -5.21 1.61
C GLU A 59 -0.18 -4.69 0.30
N ALA A 60 0.10 -5.33 -0.83
CA ALA A 60 -0.47 -4.97 -2.13
C ALA A 60 -2.00 -4.96 -2.11
N ARG A 61 -2.63 -5.90 -1.39
CA ARG A 61 -4.10 -5.96 -1.26
C ARG A 61 -4.68 -4.75 -0.52
N MET A 62 -3.86 -4.07 0.28
CA MET A 62 -4.25 -2.94 1.12
C MET A 62 -3.54 -1.64 0.72
N VAL A 63 -2.90 -1.60 -0.45
CA VAL A 63 -2.11 -0.45 -0.91
C VAL A 63 -2.94 0.83 -1.01
N PHE A 64 -4.20 0.72 -1.40
CA PHE A 64 -5.11 1.86 -1.54
C PHE A 64 -5.88 2.20 -0.26
N ALA A 65 -5.60 1.54 0.89
CA ALA A 65 -6.34 1.76 2.11
C ALA A 65 -6.26 3.21 2.62
N PHE A 66 -5.07 3.82 2.57
CA PHE A 66 -4.90 5.22 2.98
C PHE A 66 -5.58 6.21 2.04
N PRO A 67 -5.40 6.16 0.70
CA PRO A 67 -6.17 7.01 -0.21
C PRO A 67 -7.68 6.86 -0.06
N LEU A 68 -8.20 5.64 0.09
CA LEU A 68 -9.63 5.39 0.31
C LEU A 68 -10.12 5.97 1.63
N ALA A 69 -9.33 5.86 2.71
CA ALA A 69 -9.66 6.46 3.99
C ALA A 69 -9.71 7.99 3.92
N LEU A 70 -8.79 8.62 3.16
CA LEU A 70 -8.80 10.06 2.91
C LEU A 70 -10.06 10.52 2.16
N HIS A 71 -10.65 9.65 1.32
CA HIS A 71 -11.92 9.92 0.64
C HIS A 71 -13.15 9.55 1.50
N GLY A 72 -12.98 9.28 2.79
CA GLY A 72 -14.09 9.05 3.73
C GLY A 72 -14.77 7.69 3.61
N HIS A 73 -14.14 6.71 2.96
CA HIS A 73 -14.72 5.37 2.86
C HIS A 73 -14.73 4.63 4.20
N ALA A 74 -15.89 4.09 4.60
CA ALA A 74 -16.09 3.44 5.89
C ALA A 74 -15.26 2.16 6.11
N ALA A 75 -14.92 1.43 5.01
CA ALA A 75 -14.19 0.16 5.07
C ALA A 75 -13.00 0.15 4.08
N PRO A 76 -11.96 0.99 4.30
CA PRO A 76 -10.90 1.21 3.32
C PRO A 76 -10.09 -0.04 2.98
N LEU A 77 -9.86 -0.93 3.93
CA LEU A 77 -9.12 -2.19 3.71
C LEU A 77 -9.87 -3.14 2.75
N ARG A 78 -11.17 -3.33 2.97
CA ARG A 78 -12.00 -4.18 2.08
C ARG A 78 -12.15 -3.58 0.69
N GLN A 79 -12.32 -2.28 0.61
CA GLN A 79 -12.47 -1.58 -0.66
C GLN A 79 -11.15 -1.56 -1.44
N SER A 80 -10.01 -1.39 -0.77
CA SER A 80 -8.69 -1.52 -1.41
C SER A 80 -8.54 -2.87 -2.12
N HIS A 81 -8.89 -3.96 -1.44
CA HIS A 81 -8.84 -5.29 -2.02
C HIS A 81 -9.78 -5.47 -3.23
N ARG A 82 -11.01 -4.93 -3.14
CA ARG A 82 -11.98 -4.99 -4.25
C ARG A 82 -11.49 -4.19 -5.46
N LEU A 83 -11.02 -2.97 -5.24
CA LEU A 83 -10.49 -2.10 -6.28
C LEU A 83 -9.28 -2.74 -6.98
N LEU A 84 -8.38 -3.33 -6.21
CA LEU A 84 -7.24 -4.03 -6.76
C LEU A 84 -7.64 -5.22 -7.63
N ARG A 85 -8.60 -6.03 -7.20
CA ARG A 85 -9.10 -7.16 -7.99
C ARG A 85 -9.78 -6.74 -9.28
N ALA A 86 -10.46 -5.60 -9.27
CA ALA A 86 -11.14 -5.07 -10.45
C ALA A 86 -10.18 -4.50 -11.51
N THR A 87 -8.98 -4.05 -11.09
CA THR A 87 -8.09 -3.26 -11.95
C THR A 87 -6.77 -3.94 -12.29
N ALA A 88 -6.29 -4.83 -11.43
CA ALA A 88 -5.00 -5.48 -11.60
C ALA A 88 -5.00 -6.90 -10.99
N GLY A 89 -4.30 -7.82 -11.60
CA GLY A 89 -4.06 -9.14 -11.00
C GLY A 89 -3.19 -9.01 -9.73
N SER A 90 -3.40 -9.90 -8.75
CA SER A 90 -2.70 -9.85 -7.46
C SER A 90 -1.17 -9.97 -7.60
N ALA A 91 -0.68 -10.79 -8.53
CA ALA A 91 0.75 -10.96 -8.77
C ALA A 91 1.39 -9.68 -9.33
N TRP A 92 0.76 -9.04 -10.30
CA TRP A 92 1.22 -7.78 -10.87
C TRP A 92 1.24 -6.67 -9.82
N ALA A 93 0.18 -6.57 -9.00
CA ALA A 93 0.11 -5.60 -7.93
C ALA A 93 1.21 -5.79 -6.87
N THR A 94 1.49 -7.05 -6.49
CA THR A 94 2.59 -7.37 -5.58
C THR A 94 3.93 -6.92 -6.15
N TRP A 95 4.17 -7.20 -7.42
CA TRP A 95 5.38 -6.78 -8.12
C TRP A 95 5.54 -5.25 -8.14
N GLN A 96 4.46 -4.51 -8.45
CA GLN A 96 4.48 -3.05 -8.44
C GLN A 96 4.75 -2.48 -7.04
N VAL A 97 4.12 -3.02 -6.00
CA VAL A 97 4.38 -2.58 -4.61
C VAL A 97 5.84 -2.86 -4.23
N MET A 98 6.40 -4.01 -4.58
CA MET A 98 7.81 -4.32 -4.35
C MET A 98 8.75 -3.34 -5.04
N ARG A 99 8.46 -2.97 -6.29
CA ARG A 99 9.25 -1.96 -7.03
C ARG A 99 9.18 -0.58 -6.37
N ILE A 100 7.98 -0.14 -5.98
CA ILE A 100 7.80 1.13 -5.28
C ILE A 100 8.56 1.11 -3.95
N ALA A 101 8.42 0.04 -3.16
CA ALA A 101 9.15 -0.14 -1.91
C ALA A 101 10.67 -0.14 -2.10
N ALA A 102 11.18 -0.80 -3.14
CA ALA A 102 12.59 -0.78 -3.47
C ALA A 102 13.08 0.64 -3.78
N VAL A 103 12.33 1.43 -4.55
CA VAL A 103 12.67 2.83 -4.81
C VAL A 103 12.64 3.65 -3.53
N MET A 104 11.65 3.43 -2.64
CA MET A 104 11.56 4.15 -1.36
C MET A 104 12.74 3.84 -0.43
N LEU A 105 13.19 2.59 -0.39
CA LEU A 105 14.25 2.13 0.51
C LEU A 105 15.65 2.44 -0.05
N PHE A 106 15.87 2.17 -1.34
CA PHE A 106 17.20 2.23 -1.93
C PHE A 106 17.46 3.51 -2.75
N GLY A 107 16.43 4.22 -3.20
CA GLY A 107 16.57 5.43 -4.00
C GLY A 107 17.30 6.57 -3.27
N GLY A 108 17.34 6.53 -1.93
CA GLY A 108 18.08 7.49 -1.11
C GLY A 108 19.59 7.27 -1.12
N ILE A 109 20.07 6.06 -1.45
CA ILE A 109 21.49 5.68 -1.44
C ILE A 109 22.24 6.34 -2.63
N GLY A 110 21.54 6.59 -3.75
CA GLY A 110 22.10 7.21 -4.96
C GLY A 110 22.22 8.75 -4.93
N GLY A 111 22.22 9.40 -3.77
CA GLY A 111 22.41 10.85 -3.64
C GLY A 111 21.13 11.70 -3.71
N GLY A 112 19.97 11.10 -3.96
CA GLY A 112 18.67 11.81 -4.04
C GLY A 112 18.03 12.14 -2.70
N GLY A 113 18.58 11.65 -1.60
CA GLY A 113 18.04 11.78 -0.24
C GLY A 113 16.83 10.88 0.04
N ALA A 114 16.84 10.18 1.18
CA ALA A 114 15.79 9.24 1.59
C ALA A 114 14.37 9.87 1.59
N ARG A 115 14.27 11.13 2.01
CA ARG A 115 13.00 11.87 2.02
C ARG A 115 12.40 12.03 0.62
N ARG A 116 13.23 12.34 -0.38
CA ARG A 116 12.78 12.51 -1.77
C ARG A 116 12.30 11.18 -2.36
N SER A 117 13.05 10.10 -2.15
CA SER A 117 12.65 8.76 -2.58
C SER A 117 11.37 8.29 -1.93
N TRP A 118 11.19 8.59 -0.65
CA TRP A 118 9.96 8.30 0.08
C TRP A 118 8.76 9.03 -0.50
N CYS A 119 8.87 10.35 -0.72
CA CYS A 119 7.80 11.15 -1.33
C CYS A 119 7.47 10.67 -2.75
N SER A 120 8.47 10.30 -3.55
CA SER A 120 8.24 9.76 -4.90
C SER A 120 7.45 8.44 -4.87
N GLY A 121 7.74 7.56 -3.92
CA GLY A 121 6.99 6.32 -3.73
C GLY A 121 5.54 6.58 -3.31
N CYS A 122 5.31 7.51 -2.39
CA CYS A 122 3.96 7.92 -1.99
C CYS A 122 3.17 8.49 -3.18
N LEU A 123 3.78 9.35 -4.00
CA LEU A 123 3.15 9.89 -5.21
C LEU A 123 2.81 8.78 -6.22
N ALA A 124 3.70 7.82 -6.43
CA ALA A 124 3.44 6.68 -7.31
C ALA A 124 2.22 5.87 -6.88
N VAL A 125 2.01 5.67 -5.57
CA VAL A 125 0.82 4.99 -5.03
C VAL A 125 -0.44 5.83 -5.29
N VAL A 126 -0.38 7.14 -5.12
CA VAL A 126 -1.52 8.04 -5.35
C VAL A 126 -1.92 8.06 -6.83
N GLU A 127 -0.96 8.16 -7.74
CA GLU A 127 -1.22 8.11 -9.19
C GLU A 127 -1.79 6.75 -9.60
N TRP A 128 -1.24 5.65 -9.09
CA TRP A 128 -1.79 4.33 -9.33
C TRP A 128 -3.22 4.18 -8.81
N TYR A 129 -3.52 4.74 -7.63
CA TYR A 129 -4.89 4.76 -7.09
C TYR A 129 -5.84 5.53 -8.01
N ARG A 130 -5.42 6.68 -8.53
CA ARG A 130 -6.19 7.49 -9.47
C ARG A 130 -6.52 6.70 -10.74
N ASP A 131 -5.51 6.07 -11.34
CA ASP A 131 -5.70 5.22 -12.52
C ASP A 131 -6.64 4.04 -12.24
N ALA A 132 -6.50 3.40 -11.09
CA ALA A 132 -7.34 2.30 -10.68
C ALA A 132 -8.82 2.72 -10.57
N ARG A 133 -9.08 3.91 -10.01
CA ARG A 133 -10.44 4.46 -9.94
C ARG A 133 -11.03 4.77 -11.31
N LEU A 134 -10.26 5.37 -12.19
CA LEU A 134 -10.70 5.66 -13.56
C LEU A 134 -11.08 4.39 -14.33
N ARG A 135 -10.29 3.33 -14.18
CA ARG A 135 -10.58 2.02 -14.80
C ARG A 135 -11.78 1.31 -14.17
N ALA A 136 -12.02 1.51 -12.88
CA ALA A 136 -13.17 0.94 -12.18
C ALA A 136 -14.48 1.72 -12.40
N GLY A 137 -14.44 2.89 -13.05
CA GLY A 137 -15.60 3.73 -13.31
C GLY A 137 -16.17 4.40 -12.04
N THR A 138 -15.35 4.60 -11.02
CA THR A 138 -15.76 5.14 -9.69
C THR A 138 -15.08 6.46 -9.36
#